data_ac7ec01e81b5c2e2ba07db8ef13c5a1b
#
_entry.id   ac7ec01e81b5c2e2ba07db8ef13c5a1b
#
_cell.length_a   1.000
_cell.length_b   1.000
_cell.length_c   1.000
_cell.angle_alpha   90.00
_cell.angle_beta   90.00
_cell.angle_gamma   90.00
#
_symmetry.space_group_name_H-M   'P 1'
#
loop_
_entity.id
_entity.type
_entity.pdbx_description
1 polymer ?
#
loop_
_entity_poly.entity_id
_entity_poly.type
_entity_poly.pdbx_seq_one_letter_code
_entity_poly.pdbx_strand_id
1 'polypeptide(L)'
;MRSGPLLLAAIAISCTRPLPPLAGVPAPERHLPALSLPAGHRHIAFRWEYEEGDVAARGDGAVRTAFPDSARLDFFLGGGLGAGSAILIGDSLRAPRRDLVEKYLPPVPLLWAALGRLAIPAVPDTVVRVDGALLRADVGNPIEWRVTIQGDTLVGLDHVSKGNITETLTRRGAGVITYEAPGARRRLRLTILRDAIGSFDATIWSL
;
A
#
# COMPACT_ATOMS: atom_id res chain seq x y z
N MET A 1 39.15 -35.23 30.16
CA MET A 1 38.21 -34.08 30.23
C MET A 1 37.94 -33.67 28.77
N ARG A 2 36.71 -33.97 28.28
CA ARG A 2 36.28 -33.61 26.90
C ARG A 2 35.32 -32.45 27.01
N SER A 3 35.76 -31.28 26.60
CA SER A 3 34.96 -30.04 26.47
C SER A 3 34.16 -30.13 25.17
N GLY A 4 32.84 -30.31 25.23
CA GLY A 4 31.96 -30.24 24.06
C GLY A 4 31.66 -28.78 23.71
N PRO A 5 31.54 -28.41 22.43
CA PRO A 5 31.17 -27.07 22.05
C PRO A 5 29.65 -26.84 22.28
N LEU A 6 29.32 -25.79 23.06
CA LEU A 6 27.96 -25.29 23.19
C LEU A 6 27.60 -24.59 21.84
N LEU A 7 26.71 -25.20 21.06
CA LEU A 7 26.08 -24.55 19.93
C LEU A 7 25.04 -23.54 20.47
N LEU A 8 25.36 -22.25 20.43
CA LEU A 8 24.39 -21.18 20.60
C LEU A 8 23.51 -21.11 19.34
N ALA A 9 22.30 -21.63 19.43
CA ALA A 9 21.28 -21.42 18.39
C ALA A 9 20.82 -19.97 18.48
N ALA A 10 21.22 -19.15 17.51
CA ALA A 10 20.71 -17.78 17.33
C ALA A 10 19.24 -17.89 16.87
N ILE A 11 18.30 -17.66 17.77
CA ILE A 11 16.87 -17.52 17.46
C ILE A 11 16.71 -16.20 16.73
N ALA A 12 16.55 -16.26 15.40
CA ALA A 12 16.15 -15.12 14.60
C ALA A 12 14.73 -14.72 15.01
N ILE A 13 14.59 -13.70 15.85
CA ILE A 13 13.31 -13.12 16.23
C ILE A 13 12.78 -12.42 14.97
N SER A 14 11.94 -13.12 14.20
CA SER A 14 11.15 -12.52 13.14
C SER A 14 10.25 -11.46 13.76
N CYS A 15 10.44 -10.19 13.40
CA CYS A 15 9.60 -9.08 13.84
C CYS A 15 8.23 -9.19 13.18
N THR A 16 7.40 -10.13 13.65
CA THR A 16 5.99 -10.20 13.28
C THR A 16 5.19 -9.25 14.16
N ARG A 17 4.29 -8.50 13.55
CA ARG A 17 3.37 -7.60 14.26
C ARG A 17 2.01 -8.30 14.39
N PRO A 18 1.66 -8.84 15.59
CA PRO A 18 0.35 -9.45 15.78
C PRO A 18 -0.78 -8.50 15.45
N LEU A 19 -1.85 -9.03 14.83
CA LEU A 19 -3.05 -8.27 14.56
C LEU A 19 -3.77 -7.96 15.88
N PRO A 20 -3.89 -6.69 16.32
CA PRO A 20 -4.62 -6.36 17.52
C PRO A 20 -6.14 -6.57 17.30
N PRO A 21 -6.95 -6.72 18.36
CA PRO A 21 -8.40 -6.72 18.23
C PRO A 21 -8.92 -5.51 17.47
N LEU A 22 -9.98 -5.70 16.67
CA LEU A 22 -10.59 -4.62 15.91
C LEU A 22 -11.23 -3.61 16.88
N ALA A 23 -10.77 -2.37 16.85
CA ALA A 23 -11.26 -1.31 17.74
C ALA A 23 -12.63 -0.77 17.29
N GLY A 24 -13.38 -0.20 18.25
CA GLY A 24 -14.67 0.44 18.02
C GLY A 24 -15.87 -0.39 18.45
N VAL A 25 -17.06 0.18 18.28
CA VAL A 25 -18.34 -0.44 18.58
C VAL A 25 -18.81 -1.28 17.38
N PRO A 26 -19.31 -2.51 17.55
CA PRO A 26 -19.87 -3.31 16.47
C PRO A 26 -20.98 -2.54 15.71
N ALA A 27 -20.93 -2.59 14.39
CA ALA A 27 -21.90 -1.92 13.50
C ALA A 27 -22.28 -2.87 12.34
N PRO A 28 -23.03 -3.96 12.64
CA PRO A 28 -23.37 -4.98 11.65
C PRO A 28 -24.24 -4.47 10.51
N GLU A 29 -24.96 -3.37 10.71
CA GLU A 29 -25.77 -2.69 9.68
C GLU A 29 -24.92 -1.85 8.71
N ARG A 30 -23.67 -1.60 9.03
CA ARG A 30 -22.77 -0.85 8.16
C ARG A 30 -22.06 -1.79 7.20
N HIS A 31 -21.88 -1.33 5.99
CA HIS A 31 -21.11 -2.02 4.97
C HIS A 31 -19.84 -1.25 4.63
N LEU A 32 -18.84 -1.96 4.16
CA LEU A 32 -17.63 -1.35 3.66
C LEU A 32 -17.96 -0.59 2.36
N PRO A 33 -17.73 0.73 2.28
CA PRO A 33 -18.04 1.49 1.08
C PRO A 33 -17.10 1.14 -0.07
N ALA A 34 -17.61 1.17 -1.29
CA ALA A 34 -16.79 1.10 -2.48
C ALA A 34 -16.06 2.44 -2.64
N LEU A 35 -14.73 2.43 -2.48
CA LEU A 35 -13.90 3.61 -2.71
C LEU A 35 -13.20 3.49 -4.06
N SER A 36 -13.52 4.41 -4.96
CA SER A 36 -13.00 4.48 -6.33
C SER A 36 -12.03 5.64 -6.49
N LEU A 37 -11.27 5.63 -7.58
CA LEU A 37 -10.53 6.83 -7.99
C LEU A 37 -11.50 7.99 -8.25
N PRO A 38 -11.09 9.24 -8.03
CA PRO A 38 -11.87 10.41 -8.44
C PRO A 38 -12.16 10.36 -9.94
N ALA A 39 -13.35 10.85 -10.33
CA ALA A 39 -13.75 10.91 -11.74
C ALA A 39 -12.77 11.75 -12.57
N GLY A 40 -12.59 11.36 -13.84
CA GLY A 40 -11.72 12.04 -14.80
C GLY A 40 -10.26 11.63 -14.70
N HIS A 41 -9.38 12.52 -15.15
CA HIS A 41 -7.94 12.34 -15.21
C HIS A 41 -7.26 13.21 -14.16
N ARG A 42 -6.24 12.67 -13.48
CA ARG A 42 -5.44 13.40 -12.50
C ARG A 42 -3.95 13.22 -12.74
N HIS A 43 -3.21 14.28 -12.42
CA HIS A 43 -1.76 14.29 -12.36
C HIS A 43 -1.33 14.54 -10.93
N ILE A 44 -0.60 13.60 -10.37
CA ILE A 44 -0.10 13.64 -9.00
C ILE A 44 1.43 13.65 -9.07
N ALA A 45 2.07 14.71 -8.59
CA ALA A 45 3.51 14.75 -8.41
C ALA A 45 3.84 14.46 -6.94
N PHE A 46 4.85 13.67 -6.70
CA PHE A 46 5.24 13.27 -5.35
C PHE A 46 6.76 13.13 -5.22
N ARG A 47 7.25 13.25 -4.00
CA ARG A 47 8.59 12.80 -3.60
C ARG A 47 8.47 11.45 -2.92
N TRP A 48 9.46 10.58 -3.12
CA TRP A 48 9.49 9.28 -2.48
C TRP A 48 10.81 9.03 -1.75
N GLU A 49 10.72 8.29 -0.66
CA GLU A 49 11.81 7.80 0.16
C GLU A 49 11.59 6.30 0.39
N TYR A 50 12.59 5.50 0.08
CA TYR A 50 12.57 4.05 0.21
C TYR A 50 13.70 3.58 1.11
N GLU A 51 13.38 2.66 2.01
CA GLU A 51 14.32 2.01 2.92
C GLU A 51 14.04 0.51 2.95
N GLU A 52 15.08 -0.34 2.85
CA GLU A 52 15.00 -1.80 3.05
C GLU A 52 16.33 -2.29 3.60
N GLY A 53 16.35 -2.68 4.88
CA GLY A 53 17.60 -3.04 5.56
C GLY A 53 18.58 -1.87 5.56
N ASP A 54 19.73 -2.07 4.90
CA ASP A 54 20.78 -1.05 4.76
C ASP A 54 20.70 -0.25 3.45
N VAL A 55 19.69 -0.55 2.62
CA VAL A 55 19.47 0.14 1.35
C VAL A 55 18.53 1.32 1.55
N ALA A 56 18.94 2.50 1.13
CA ALA A 56 18.11 3.70 1.10
C ALA A 56 18.18 4.34 -0.28
N ALA A 57 17.01 4.79 -0.78
CA ALA A 57 16.89 5.53 -2.02
C ALA A 57 15.82 6.61 -1.90
N ARG A 58 15.92 7.65 -2.70
CA ARG A 58 14.94 8.73 -2.75
C ARG A 58 14.87 9.35 -4.14
N GLY A 59 13.78 9.99 -4.42
CA GLY A 59 13.59 10.66 -5.70
C GLY A 59 12.25 11.35 -5.80
N ASP A 60 11.93 11.74 -7.00
CA ASP A 60 10.65 12.33 -7.35
C ASP A 60 9.86 11.35 -8.23
N GLY A 61 8.56 11.55 -8.35
CA GLY A 61 7.72 10.72 -9.19
C GLY A 61 6.46 11.42 -9.63
N ALA A 62 5.79 10.80 -10.57
CA ALA A 62 4.49 11.24 -11.05
C ALA A 62 3.54 10.06 -11.17
N VAL A 63 2.29 10.26 -10.81
CA VAL A 63 1.20 9.34 -11.13
C VAL A 63 0.19 10.06 -12.02
N ARG A 64 -0.24 9.37 -13.07
CA ARG A 64 -1.39 9.76 -13.87
C ARG A 64 -2.48 8.74 -13.65
N THR A 65 -3.66 9.19 -13.19
CA THR A 65 -4.79 8.29 -12.96
C THR A 65 -5.94 8.61 -13.90
N ALA A 66 -6.64 7.55 -14.34
CA ALA A 66 -7.90 7.65 -15.06
C ALA A 66 -8.94 6.75 -14.37
N PHE A 67 -10.12 7.32 -14.11
CA PHE A 67 -11.26 6.56 -13.63
C PHE A 67 -11.65 5.47 -14.63
N PRO A 68 -12.08 4.27 -14.20
CA PRO A 68 -12.26 3.89 -12.79
C PRO A 68 -11.01 3.26 -12.15
N ASP A 69 -10.05 2.75 -12.90
CA ASP A 69 -9.06 1.80 -12.41
C ASP A 69 -7.75 1.77 -13.21
N SER A 70 -7.33 2.90 -13.76
CA SER A 70 -6.08 2.99 -14.49
C SER A 70 -5.12 3.99 -13.83
N ALA A 71 -3.87 3.59 -13.65
CA ALA A 71 -2.81 4.44 -13.15
C ALA A 71 -1.48 4.13 -13.86
N ARG A 72 -0.74 5.18 -14.23
CA ARG A 72 0.66 5.09 -14.63
C ARG A 72 1.51 5.73 -13.56
N LEU A 73 2.51 5.00 -13.09
CA LEU A 73 3.48 5.42 -12.09
C LEU A 73 4.83 5.61 -12.78
N ASP A 74 5.43 6.77 -12.64
CA ASP A 74 6.77 7.07 -13.11
C ASP A 74 7.62 7.48 -11.91
N PHE A 75 8.77 6.84 -11.70
CA PHE A 75 9.71 7.09 -10.62
C PHE A 75 11.05 7.56 -11.18
N PHE A 76 11.60 8.61 -10.60
CA PHE A 76 12.87 9.19 -10.98
C PHE A 76 13.80 9.13 -9.77
N LEU A 77 14.94 8.47 -9.91
CA LEU A 77 15.99 8.44 -8.90
C LEU A 77 16.64 9.83 -8.78
N GLY A 78 16.89 10.27 -7.56
CA GLY A 78 17.59 11.51 -7.29
C GLY A 78 18.96 11.54 -7.97
N GLY A 79 19.33 12.72 -8.49
CA GLY A 79 20.59 12.88 -9.22
C GLY A 79 20.60 12.39 -10.67
N GLY A 80 19.45 12.07 -11.26
CA GLY A 80 19.37 11.64 -12.66
C GLY A 80 19.88 10.22 -12.95
N LEU A 81 20.02 9.39 -11.91
CA LEU A 81 20.62 8.05 -11.97
C LEU A 81 19.69 6.95 -12.50
N GLY A 82 18.51 7.29 -13.00
CA GLY A 82 17.60 6.33 -13.59
C GLY A 82 16.15 6.67 -13.41
N ALA A 83 15.30 5.97 -14.16
CA ALA A 83 13.86 6.07 -14.08
C ALA A 83 13.24 4.68 -14.15
N GLY A 84 12.08 4.52 -13.52
CA GLY A 84 11.25 3.34 -13.62
C GLY A 84 9.80 3.74 -13.91
N SER A 85 9.10 2.92 -14.67
CA SER A 85 7.68 3.13 -14.91
C SER A 85 6.89 1.83 -14.72
N ALA A 86 5.64 1.98 -14.29
CA ALA A 86 4.68 0.89 -14.20
C ALA A 86 3.29 1.37 -14.59
N ILE A 87 2.50 0.48 -15.16
CA ILE A 87 1.10 0.72 -15.50
C ILE A 87 0.25 -0.27 -14.71
N LEU A 88 -0.74 0.26 -14.03
CA LEU A 88 -1.69 -0.48 -13.22
C LEU A 88 -3.08 -0.31 -13.84
N ILE A 89 -3.69 -1.40 -14.27
CA ILE A 89 -5.05 -1.42 -14.84
C ILE A 89 -5.81 -2.57 -14.17
N GLY A 90 -6.89 -2.27 -13.46
CA GLY A 90 -7.59 -3.26 -12.65
C GLY A 90 -6.61 -3.95 -11.68
N ASP A 91 -6.48 -5.26 -11.77
CA ASP A 91 -5.57 -6.05 -10.93
C ASP A 91 -4.22 -6.35 -11.61
N SER A 92 -3.98 -5.77 -12.79
CA SER A 92 -2.77 -6.03 -13.58
C SER A 92 -1.74 -4.92 -13.41
N LEU A 93 -0.55 -5.30 -12.97
CA LEU A 93 0.65 -4.45 -12.94
C LEU A 93 1.56 -4.83 -14.13
N ARG A 94 1.87 -3.85 -14.98
CA ARG A 94 2.78 -3.99 -16.13
C ARG A 94 3.99 -3.09 -15.93
N ALA A 95 5.17 -3.59 -16.23
CA ALA A 95 6.42 -2.83 -16.16
C ALA A 95 7.45 -3.43 -17.13
N PRO A 96 8.37 -2.63 -17.70
CA PRO A 96 9.42 -3.13 -18.58
C PRO A 96 10.36 -4.14 -17.88
N ARG A 97 10.59 -3.93 -16.61
CA ARG A 97 11.39 -4.80 -15.72
C ARG A 97 10.53 -5.21 -14.54
N ARG A 98 9.58 -6.11 -14.80
CA ARG A 98 8.61 -6.57 -13.83
C ARG A 98 9.26 -7.16 -12.56
N ASP A 99 10.33 -7.92 -12.73
CA ASP A 99 11.14 -8.50 -11.67
C ASP A 99 11.68 -7.46 -10.67
N LEU A 100 12.11 -6.30 -11.18
CA LEU A 100 12.59 -5.20 -10.33
C LEU A 100 11.43 -4.43 -9.70
N VAL A 101 10.39 -4.16 -10.48
CA VAL A 101 9.24 -3.36 -10.01
C VAL A 101 8.50 -4.09 -8.90
N GLU A 102 8.21 -5.37 -9.05
CA GLU A 102 7.55 -6.19 -8.03
C GLU A 102 8.37 -6.30 -6.74
N LYS A 103 9.69 -6.19 -6.84
CA LYS A 103 10.55 -6.19 -5.66
C LYS A 103 10.39 -4.91 -4.81
N TYR A 104 10.18 -3.76 -5.44
CA TYR A 104 10.22 -2.46 -4.75
C TYR A 104 8.85 -1.84 -4.51
N LEU A 105 7.85 -2.20 -5.32
CA LEU A 105 6.50 -1.68 -5.16
C LEU A 105 5.66 -2.54 -4.20
N PRO A 106 4.71 -1.94 -3.48
CA PRO A 106 3.69 -2.66 -2.75
C PRO A 106 2.86 -3.58 -3.66
N PRO A 107 2.23 -4.64 -3.11
CA PRO A 107 1.20 -5.40 -3.84
C PRO A 107 0.08 -4.53 -4.39
N VAL A 108 -0.56 -4.99 -5.48
CA VAL A 108 -1.57 -4.23 -6.21
C VAL A 108 -2.68 -3.63 -5.34
N PRO A 109 -3.28 -4.34 -4.36
CA PRO A 109 -4.28 -3.72 -3.50
C PRO A 109 -3.74 -2.53 -2.68
N LEU A 110 -2.50 -2.61 -2.20
CA LEU A 110 -1.86 -1.54 -1.46
C LEU A 110 -1.42 -0.37 -2.35
N LEU A 111 -1.06 -0.65 -3.62
CA LEU A 111 -0.84 0.41 -4.62
C LEU A 111 -2.13 1.20 -4.89
N TRP A 112 -3.26 0.51 -5.06
CA TRP A 112 -4.55 1.17 -5.22
C TRP A 112 -4.93 1.97 -3.97
N ALA A 113 -4.68 1.41 -2.77
CA ALA A 113 -4.92 2.12 -1.52
C ALA A 113 -4.08 3.40 -1.40
N ALA A 114 -2.84 3.41 -1.91
CA ALA A 114 -2.01 4.62 -2.00
C ALA A 114 -2.65 5.70 -2.88
N LEU A 115 -3.43 5.31 -3.88
CA LEU A 115 -4.16 6.22 -4.76
C LEU A 115 -5.58 6.55 -4.27
N GLY A 116 -6.00 5.94 -3.14
CA GLY A 116 -7.30 6.19 -2.51
C GLY A 116 -8.42 5.25 -2.95
N ARG A 117 -8.13 4.26 -3.81
CA ARG A 117 -9.08 3.23 -4.22
C ARG A 117 -8.96 2.02 -3.30
N LEU A 118 -10.10 1.49 -2.84
CA LEU A 118 -10.14 0.20 -2.14
C LEU A 118 -10.35 -0.92 -3.18
N ALA A 119 -9.30 -1.69 -3.42
CA ALA A 119 -9.28 -2.76 -4.41
C ALA A 119 -8.78 -4.07 -3.79
N ILE A 120 -9.47 -4.52 -2.74
CA ILE A 120 -9.22 -5.83 -2.13
C ILE A 120 -10.14 -6.87 -2.78
N PRO A 121 -9.74 -8.16 -2.81
CA PRO A 121 -10.62 -9.23 -3.27
C PRO A 121 -11.94 -9.24 -2.51
N ALA A 122 -13.03 -9.54 -3.21
CA ALA A 122 -14.32 -9.75 -2.54
C ALA A 122 -14.27 -11.06 -1.75
N VAL A 123 -14.39 -10.96 -0.42
CA VAL A 123 -14.45 -12.10 0.48
C VAL A 123 -15.74 -12.02 1.29
N PRO A 124 -16.39 -13.17 1.58
CA PRO A 124 -17.73 -13.20 2.14
C PRO A 124 -17.81 -12.63 3.56
N ASP A 125 -16.78 -12.81 4.37
CA ASP A 125 -16.82 -12.46 5.78
C ASP A 125 -16.21 -11.07 6.01
N THR A 126 -17.05 -10.12 6.45
CA THR A 126 -16.61 -8.76 6.81
C THR A 126 -17.22 -8.36 8.13
N VAL A 127 -16.39 -8.02 9.09
CA VAL A 127 -16.79 -7.49 10.40
C VAL A 127 -16.52 -5.99 10.43
N VAL A 128 -17.58 -5.19 10.65
CA VAL A 128 -17.47 -3.72 10.66
C VAL A 128 -17.65 -3.18 12.07
N ARG A 129 -16.83 -2.20 12.44
CA ARG A 129 -16.90 -1.43 13.67
C ARG A 129 -16.75 0.07 13.40
N VAL A 130 -17.35 0.88 14.28
CA VAL A 130 -17.22 2.34 14.25
C VAL A 130 -16.47 2.80 15.48
N ASP A 131 -15.40 3.59 15.27
CA ASP A 131 -14.51 4.12 16.28
C ASP A 131 -14.40 5.65 16.08
N GLY A 132 -15.32 6.39 16.71
CA GLY A 132 -15.47 7.82 16.47
C GLY A 132 -15.84 8.12 15.03
N ALA A 133 -14.98 8.87 14.32
CA ALA A 133 -15.16 9.19 12.88
C ALA A 133 -14.60 8.10 11.95
N LEU A 134 -14.03 7.02 12.50
CA LEU A 134 -13.43 5.95 11.72
C LEU A 134 -14.40 4.78 11.56
N LEU A 135 -14.53 4.30 10.34
CA LEU A 135 -15.08 2.98 10.03
C LEU A 135 -13.90 2.02 9.89
N ARG A 136 -13.93 0.94 10.67
CA ARG A 136 -12.91 -0.11 10.64
C ARG A 136 -13.55 -1.41 10.22
N ALA A 137 -12.87 -2.18 9.39
CA ALA A 137 -13.37 -3.49 8.98
C ALA A 137 -12.26 -4.52 8.92
N ASP A 138 -12.56 -5.72 9.42
CA ASP A 138 -11.79 -6.93 9.16
C ASP A 138 -12.50 -7.72 8.06
N VAL A 139 -11.78 -8.10 7.04
CA VAL A 139 -12.28 -8.73 5.82
C VAL A 139 -11.62 -10.10 5.65
N GLY A 140 -12.46 -11.13 5.51
CA GLY A 140 -12.03 -12.53 5.38
C GLY A 140 -12.09 -13.34 6.66
N ASN A 141 -12.20 -14.67 6.49
CA ASN A 141 -12.12 -15.64 7.57
C ASN A 141 -11.29 -16.86 7.09
N PRO A 142 -10.00 -16.96 7.48
CA PRO A 142 -9.29 -16.03 8.39
C PRO A 142 -9.14 -14.62 7.84
N ILE A 143 -8.92 -13.64 8.72
CA ILE A 143 -8.77 -12.23 8.33
C ILE A 143 -7.58 -12.09 7.36
N GLU A 144 -7.84 -11.51 6.18
CA GLU A 144 -6.82 -11.23 5.16
C GLU A 144 -6.52 -9.72 5.05
N TRP A 145 -7.53 -8.90 5.31
CA TRP A 145 -7.39 -7.45 5.21
C TRP A 145 -8.02 -6.75 6.40
N ARG A 146 -7.36 -5.67 6.84
CA ARG A 146 -7.97 -4.70 7.76
C ARG A 146 -8.02 -3.34 7.09
N VAL A 147 -9.21 -2.77 7.02
CA VAL A 147 -9.50 -1.50 6.37
C VAL A 147 -9.82 -0.44 7.41
N THR A 148 -9.32 0.78 7.21
CA THR A 148 -9.69 1.95 8.02
C THR A 148 -10.07 3.09 7.09
N ILE A 149 -11.27 3.63 7.27
CA ILE A 149 -11.85 4.70 6.46
C ILE A 149 -12.25 5.85 7.38
N GLN A 150 -12.03 7.08 6.93
CA GLN A 150 -12.51 8.29 7.58
C GLN A 150 -13.34 9.12 6.59
N GLY A 151 -14.66 9.21 6.84
CA GLY A 151 -15.58 9.74 5.83
C GLY A 151 -15.51 8.90 4.55
N ASP A 152 -15.17 9.53 3.42
CA ASP A 152 -15.01 8.88 2.12
C ASP A 152 -13.53 8.62 1.78
N THR A 153 -12.64 8.68 2.76
CA THR A 153 -11.20 8.56 2.54
C THR A 153 -10.65 7.29 3.16
N LEU A 154 -9.98 6.47 2.35
CA LEU A 154 -9.20 5.34 2.82
C LEU A 154 -7.94 5.88 3.54
N VAL A 155 -7.86 5.66 4.86
CA VAL A 155 -6.73 6.14 5.69
C VAL A 155 -5.79 5.02 6.12
N GLY A 156 -6.21 3.76 6.00
CA GLY A 156 -5.38 2.61 6.31
C GLY A 156 -5.84 1.34 5.62
N LEU A 157 -4.87 0.53 5.18
CA LEU A 157 -5.10 -0.82 4.66
C LEU A 157 -3.94 -1.70 5.13
N ASP A 158 -4.27 -2.73 5.93
CA ASP A 158 -3.32 -3.74 6.38
C ASP A 158 -3.59 -5.07 5.67
N HIS A 159 -2.54 -5.70 5.18
CA HIS A 159 -2.54 -7.09 4.74
C HIS A 159 -2.19 -7.98 5.93
N VAL A 160 -3.02 -8.98 6.16
CA VAL A 160 -2.92 -9.87 7.31
C VAL A 160 -2.68 -11.31 6.84
N SER A 161 -1.70 -11.96 7.41
CA SER A 161 -1.44 -13.38 7.17
C SER A 161 -1.16 -14.10 8.47
N LYS A 162 -1.85 -15.22 8.71
CA LYS A 162 -1.69 -16.05 9.92
C LYS A 162 -1.82 -15.24 11.22
N GLY A 163 -2.76 -14.28 11.26
CA GLY A 163 -3.02 -13.43 12.42
C GLY A 163 -1.96 -12.35 12.68
N ASN A 164 -1.06 -12.09 11.72
CA ASN A 164 -0.07 -11.03 11.81
C ASN A 164 -0.24 -10.03 10.67
N ILE A 165 0.01 -8.75 10.96
CA ILE A 165 0.11 -7.72 9.94
C ILE A 165 1.45 -7.91 9.23
N THR A 166 1.39 -8.23 7.94
CA THR A 166 2.57 -8.42 7.08
C THR A 166 2.95 -7.16 6.32
N GLU A 167 1.95 -6.37 5.97
CA GLU A 167 2.12 -5.12 5.22
C GLU A 167 1.07 -4.11 5.67
N THR A 168 1.44 -2.86 5.71
CA THR A 168 0.56 -1.75 6.10
C THR A 168 0.71 -0.59 5.14
N LEU A 169 -0.41 -0.01 4.75
CA LEU A 169 -0.43 1.30 4.10
C LEU A 169 -1.24 2.27 4.96
N THR A 170 -0.67 3.42 5.24
CA THR A 170 -1.33 4.51 5.98
C THR A 170 -1.27 5.82 5.20
N ARG A 171 -2.35 6.60 5.29
CA ARG A 171 -2.44 7.96 4.75
C ARG A 171 -2.63 8.94 5.90
N ARG A 172 -1.77 9.95 5.97
CA ARG A 172 -1.84 11.00 7.01
C ARG A 172 -2.06 12.36 6.35
N GLY A 173 -3.21 12.96 6.66
CA GLY A 173 -3.61 14.21 6.03
C GLY A 173 -3.69 14.10 4.51
N ALA A 174 -3.61 15.24 3.83
CA ALA A 174 -3.77 15.30 2.38
C ALA A 174 -2.52 14.84 1.57
N GLY A 175 -1.39 14.60 2.21
CA GLY A 175 -0.16 14.52 1.43
C GLY A 175 0.87 13.46 1.81
N VAL A 176 0.72 12.71 2.90
CA VAL A 176 1.73 11.70 3.28
C VAL A 176 1.12 10.31 3.25
N ILE A 177 1.76 9.44 2.47
CA ILE A 177 1.41 8.02 2.34
C ILE A 177 2.63 7.21 2.77
N THR A 178 2.43 6.24 3.64
CA THR A 178 3.50 5.35 4.09
C THR A 178 3.08 3.91 3.89
N TYR A 179 3.93 3.14 3.23
CA TYR A 179 3.86 1.69 3.15
C TYR A 179 4.97 1.10 3.99
N GLU A 180 4.66 0.05 4.74
CA GLU A 180 5.61 -0.71 5.57
C GLU A 180 5.40 -2.21 5.40
N ALA A 181 6.49 -2.97 5.26
CA ALA A 181 6.53 -4.42 5.31
C ALA A 181 7.55 -4.83 6.38
N PRO A 182 7.12 -4.97 7.67
CA PRO A 182 8.02 -5.17 8.80
C PRO A 182 8.91 -6.40 8.66
N GLY A 183 8.38 -7.51 8.11
CA GLY A 183 9.13 -8.74 7.89
C GLY A 183 10.31 -8.57 6.93
N ALA A 184 10.19 -7.69 5.95
CA ALA A 184 11.25 -7.32 5.02
C ALA A 184 12.08 -6.11 5.50
N ARG A 185 11.74 -5.50 6.62
CA ARG A 185 12.30 -4.20 7.08
C ARG A 185 12.23 -3.14 5.99
N ARG A 186 11.10 -3.12 5.26
CA ARG A 186 10.86 -2.25 4.11
C ARG A 186 9.91 -1.14 4.49
N ARG A 187 10.23 0.07 4.03
CA ARG A 187 9.40 1.25 4.15
C ARG A 187 9.48 2.07 2.87
N LEU A 188 8.32 2.49 2.37
CA LEU A 188 8.20 3.46 1.30
C LEU A 188 7.33 4.62 1.78
N ARG A 189 7.86 5.83 1.74
CA ARG A 189 7.13 7.06 2.07
C ARG A 189 6.96 7.89 0.81
N LEU A 190 5.73 8.31 0.56
CA LEU A 190 5.39 9.23 -0.50
C LEU A 190 4.91 10.55 0.12
N THR A 191 5.42 11.66 -0.39
CA THR A 191 4.94 13.00 -0.03
C THR A 191 4.36 13.64 -1.28
N ILE A 192 3.05 13.85 -1.30
CA ILE A 192 2.36 14.48 -2.43
C ILE A 192 2.73 15.96 -2.46
N LEU A 193 3.26 16.40 -3.59
CA LEU A 193 3.67 17.79 -3.83
C LEU A 193 2.58 18.56 -4.57
N ARG A 194 1.89 17.86 -5.48
CA ARG A 194 0.82 18.44 -6.29
C ARG A 194 -0.17 17.35 -6.67
N ASP A 195 -1.44 17.69 -6.67
CA ASP A 195 -2.52 16.85 -7.19
C ASP A 195 -3.47 17.76 -7.98
N ALA A 196 -3.61 17.52 -9.29
CA ALA A 196 -4.36 18.39 -10.19
C ALA A 196 -5.15 17.58 -11.21
N ILE A 197 -6.31 18.09 -11.59
CA ILE A 197 -7.05 17.61 -12.75
C ILE A 197 -6.22 17.94 -14.00
N GLY A 198 -6.19 17.04 -14.97
CA GLY A 198 -5.45 17.21 -16.22
C GLY A 198 -6.03 16.35 -17.32
N SER A 199 -5.43 16.44 -18.49
CA SER A 199 -5.69 15.57 -19.62
C SER A 199 -4.37 14.96 -20.08
N PHE A 200 -4.42 13.78 -20.67
CA PHE A 200 -3.28 13.11 -21.26
C PHE A 200 -3.75 12.22 -22.41
N ASP A 201 -2.85 11.98 -23.33
CA ASP A 201 -3.08 11.10 -24.47
C ASP A 201 -3.21 9.63 -24.03
N ALA A 202 -4.02 8.86 -24.75
CA ALA A 202 -4.21 7.42 -24.47
C ALA A 202 -2.92 6.60 -24.63
N THR A 203 -1.92 7.11 -25.36
CA THR A 203 -0.60 6.46 -25.50
C THR A 203 0.16 6.30 -24.21
N ILE A 204 -0.19 7.04 -23.14
CA ILE A 204 0.44 6.88 -21.84
C ILE A 204 0.26 5.48 -21.26
N TRP A 205 -0.73 4.72 -21.71
CA TRP A 205 -1.00 3.35 -21.26
C TRP A 205 -0.16 2.29 -21.97
N SER A 206 0.77 2.69 -22.81
CA SER A 206 1.81 1.83 -23.40
C SER A 206 3.15 2.01 -22.68
N LEU A 207 3.92 0.91 -22.58
CA LEU A 207 5.28 0.87 -22.01
C LEU A 207 6.31 0.84 -23.11
#